data_a4f3741b070f6678e6ac5611bf3a32d8
#
_entry.id   a4f3741b070f6678e6ac5611bf3a32d8
#
_cell.length_a   1.000
_cell.length_b   1.000
_cell.length_c   1.000
_cell.angle_alpha   90.00
_cell.angle_beta   90.00
_cell.angle_gamma   90.00
#
_symmetry.space_group_name_H-M   'P 1'
#
loop_
_entity.id
_entity.type
_entity.pdbx_description
1 polymer ?
#
loop_
_entity_poly.entity_id
_entity_poly.type
_entity_poly.pdbx_seq_one_letter_code
_entity_poly.pdbx_strand_id
1 'polypeptide(L)'
;ESRGLGDVYKRQLRIYQRLRPGNPPQLEKARTLFHEKFFDINRYRLGRVGRFRINRKLDLNVSESEMTLRPEDLVAAVSYLLELMTPGSPARIDDIDHLGNRRLRTIEELASDELRKGFLKLRRTVQERMSLKDVEDMTPRSLVNPKSISAAIEYFFGRGELSQVVDQTNPLSQLTHERRLSALGPGGLNRKRAGFEVRDVHISHYGRICPIETPEGTNIGLISSLAIYAGVDDYGFLVTPYMEVKKGKVLEDIVWLRADEETEAFVAPADTPTDEKGQIEGSKLMAGNIIARHKADFELVDPSNVQYMDVAPNQMVGVSAGLIPFLEHDDANRALMGSNMQRQAVPLLVTEPPIVG
;
A
#
# COMPACT_ATOMS: atom_id res chain seq x y z
N GLU A 1 -18.35 16.79 -37.09
CA GLU A 1 -19.54 15.97 -37.40
C GLU A 1 -20.04 15.25 -36.14
N SER A 2 -21.19 15.72 -35.63
CA SER A 2 -21.81 15.30 -34.35
C SER A 2 -22.50 13.93 -34.37
N ARG A 3 -22.05 12.96 -35.15
CA ARG A 3 -22.70 11.64 -35.25
C ARG A 3 -22.41 10.66 -34.08
N GLY A 4 -21.53 10.98 -33.15
CA GLY A 4 -21.15 10.04 -32.10
C GLY A 4 -21.54 10.41 -30.66
N LEU A 5 -21.71 11.65 -30.37
CA LEU A 5 -22.07 12.16 -29.04
C LEU A 5 -23.58 12.27 -28.94
N GLY A 6 -24.24 11.13 -28.78
CA GLY A 6 -25.67 11.15 -28.44
C GLY A 6 -25.90 12.09 -27.26
N ASP A 7 -27.03 12.82 -27.34
CA ASP A 7 -27.51 13.76 -26.32
C ASP A 7 -27.14 13.28 -24.90
N VAL A 8 -26.49 14.15 -24.13
CA VAL A 8 -26.03 13.86 -22.75
C VAL A 8 -27.14 13.23 -21.92
N TYR A 9 -28.35 13.68 -22.13
CA TYR A 9 -29.55 13.16 -21.47
C TYR A 9 -29.86 11.70 -21.83
N LYS A 10 -29.66 11.29 -23.06
CA LYS A 10 -29.84 9.90 -23.49
C LYS A 10 -28.82 8.96 -22.83
N ARG A 11 -27.61 9.45 -22.61
CA ARG A 11 -26.57 8.68 -21.92
C ARG A 11 -26.84 8.55 -20.43
N GLN A 12 -27.28 9.61 -19.77
CA GLN A 12 -27.71 9.57 -18.36
C GLN A 12 -28.90 8.59 -18.18
N LEU A 13 -29.86 8.58 -19.09
CA LEU A 13 -30.94 7.61 -19.09
C LEU A 13 -30.45 6.15 -19.25
N ARG A 14 -29.49 5.90 -20.14
CA ARG A 14 -28.89 4.57 -20.30
C ARG A 14 -28.15 4.09 -19.05
N ILE A 15 -27.41 4.97 -18.38
CA ILE A 15 -26.75 4.69 -17.12
C ILE A 15 -27.80 4.35 -16.04
N TYR A 16 -28.86 5.15 -15.97
CA TYR A 16 -29.97 4.92 -15.03
C TYR A 16 -30.62 3.55 -15.25
N GLN A 17 -30.94 3.19 -16.50
CA GLN A 17 -31.54 1.90 -16.85
C GLN A 17 -30.65 0.70 -16.46
N ARG A 18 -29.33 0.84 -16.65
CA ARG A 18 -28.37 -0.23 -16.24
C ARG A 18 -28.23 -0.37 -14.73
N LEU A 19 -28.27 0.73 -14.00
CA LEU A 19 -28.11 0.72 -12.54
C LEU A 19 -29.39 0.35 -11.80
N ARG A 20 -30.56 0.62 -12.41
CA ARG A 20 -31.90 0.32 -11.84
C ARG A 20 -32.79 -0.32 -12.90
N PRO A 21 -32.52 -1.58 -13.26
CA PRO A 21 -33.36 -2.30 -14.20
C PRO A 21 -34.77 -2.45 -13.60
N GLY A 22 -35.79 -2.23 -14.44
CA GLY A 22 -37.19 -2.30 -14.02
C GLY A 22 -37.86 -1.00 -13.61
N ASN A 23 -37.10 0.09 -13.41
CA ASN A 23 -37.69 1.40 -13.15
C ASN A 23 -37.87 2.19 -14.46
N PRO A 24 -39.01 2.88 -14.66
CA PRO A 24 -39.18 3.72 -15.85
C PRO A 24 -38.16 4.83 -15.87
N PRO A 25 -37.46 5.04 -17.00
CA PRO A 25 -36.40 6.03 -17.11
C PRO A 25 -37.01 7.43 -17.19
N GLN A 26 -36.85 8.19 -16.11
CA GLN A 26 -37.20 9.62 -16.02
C GLN A 26 -35.91 10.45 -16.02
N LEU A 27 -35.87 11.50 -16.83
CA LEU A 27 -34.67 12.32 -17.02
C LEU A 27 -34.17 12.94 -15.71
N GLU A 28 -35.07 13.53 -14.93
CA GLU A 28 -34.69 14.16 -13.65
C GLU A 28 -34.12 13.16 -12.65
N LYS A 29 -34.76 11.98 -12.52
CA LYS A 29 -34.24 10.92 -11.64
C LYS A 29 -32.90 10.37 -12.12
N ALA A 30 -32.70 10.28 -13.42
CA ALA A 30 -31.43 9.85 -14.00
C ALA A 30 -30.31 10.88 -13.74
N ARG A 31 -30.62 12.15 -13.88
CA ARG A 31 -29.69 13.25 -13.61
C ARG A 31 -29.32 13.31 -12.12
N THR A 32 -30.29 13.23 -11.25
CA THR A 32 -30.09 13.21 -9.80
C THR A 32 -29.23 12.00 -9.39
N LEU A 33 -29.55 10.79 -9.87
CA LEU A 33 -28.79 9.59 -9.59
C LEU A 33 -27.34 9.69 -10.06
N PHE A 34 -27.11 10.27 -11.24
CA PHE A 34 -25.76 10.46 -11.78
C PHE A 34 -24.95 11.44 -10.92
N HIS A 35 -25.57 12.58 -10.56
CA HIS A 35 -24.92 13.58 -9.71
C HIS A 35 -24.59 13.02 -8.33
N GLU A 36 -25.56 12.37 -7.67
CA GLU A 36 -25.38 11.75 -6.36
C GLU A 36 -24.26 10.68 -6.37
N LYS A 37 -24.14 9.94 -7.46
CA LYS A 37 -23.20 8.83 -7.53
C LYS A 37 -21.74 9.27 -7.64
N PHE A 38 -21.45 10.42 -8.25
CA PHE A 38 -20.08 10.85 -8.56
C PHE A 38 -19.68 12.16 -7.90
N PHE A 39 -20.62 13.04 -7.59
CA PHE A 39 -20.34 14.42 -7.17
C PHE A 39 -20.92 14.80 -5.81
N ASP A 40 -21.74 13.95 -5.19
CA ASP A 40 -22.30 14.22 -3.86
C ASP A 40 -21.40 13.65 -2.77
N ILE A 41 -20.85 14.52 -1.91
CA ILE A 41 -19.99 14.17 -0.79
C ILE A 41 -20.65 13.21 0.22
N ASN A 42 -21.99 13.22 0.32
CA ASN A 42 -22.72 12.31 1.22
C ASN A 42 -22.81 10.88 0.68
N ARG A 43 -22.74 10.72 -0.63
CA ARG A 43 -22.88 9.45 -1.33
C ARG A 43 -21.58 8.87 -1.87
N TYR A 44 -20.64 9.74 -2.23
CA TYR A 44 -19.36 9.39 -2.80
C TYR A 44 -18.23 10.13 -2.09
N ARG A 45 -17.26 9.39 -1.60
CA ARG A 45 -16.04 9.96 -1.03
C ARG A 45 -14.81 9.28 -1.65
N LEU A 46 -14.01 10.07 -2.33
CA LEU A 46 -12.76 9.64 -2.90
C LEU A 46 -11.69 9.41 -1.83
N GLY A 47 -11.70 10.21 -0.77
CA GLY A 47 -10.66 10.24 0.27
C GLY A 47 -9.39 10.97 -0.19
N ARG A 48 -8.57 11.36 0.80
CA ARG A 48 -7.30 12.08 0.57
C ARG A 48 -6.33 11.27 -0.30
N VAL A 49 -6.15 9.99 0.00
CA VAL A 49 -5.26 9.09 -0.76
C VAL A 49 -5.70 8.93 -2.21
N GLY A 50 -7.02 8.79 -2.44
CA GLY A 50 -7.56 8.69 -3.79
C GLY A 50 -7.33 9.96 -4.60
N ARG A 51 -7.52 11.14 -3.99
CA ARG A 51 -7.24 12.44 -4.64
C ARG A 51 -5.76 12.58 -4.96
N PHE A 52 -4.88 12.28 -4.02
CA PHE A 52 -3.43 12.28 -4.24
C PHE A 52 -3.04 11.40 -5.44
N ARG A 53 -3.56 10.18 -5.54
CA ARG A 53 -3.25 9.26 -6.65
C ARG A 53 -3.78 9.73 -7.99
N ILE A 54 -5.00 10.27 -8.03
CA ILE A 54 -5.57 10.83 -9.27
C ILE A 54 -4.73 12.01 -9.74
N ASN A 55 -4.40 12.95 -8.84
CA ASN A 55 -3.58 14.10 -9.17
C ASN A 55 -2.24 13.69 -9.77
N ARG A 56 -1.56 12.75 -9.14
CA ARG A 56 -0.25 12.27 -9.59
C ARG A 56 -0.32 11.53 -10.92
N LYS A 57 -1.32 10.63 -11.09
CA LYS A 57 -1.44 9.80 -12.29
C LYS A 57 -1.86 10.60 -13.53
N LEU A 58 -2.71 11.58 -13.35
CA LEU A 58 -3.29 12.37 -14.43
C LEU A 58 -2.70 13.79 -14.52
N ASP A 59 -1.63 14.07 -13.78
CA ASP A 59 -0.95 15.37 -13.70
C ASP A 59 -1.94 16.54 -13.42
N LEU A 60 -2.80 16.33 -12.41
CA LEU A 60 -3.80 17.30 -11.99
C LEU A 60 -3.34 17.99 -10.70
N ASN A 61 -3.59 19.29 -10.62
CA ASN A 61 -3.29 20.10 -9.43
C ASN A 61 -4.59 20.47 -8.70
N VAL A 62 -5.23 19.49 -8.07
CA VAL A 62 -6.48 19.69 -7.31
C VAL A 62 -6.17 19.54 -5.82
N SER A 63 -6.78 20.38 -4.97
CA SER A 63 -6.60 20.30 -3.52
C SER A 63 -6.98 18.91 -2.97
N GLU A 64 -6.20 18.38 -2.07
CA GLU A 64 -6.46 17.09 -1.38
C GLU A 64 -7.71 17.13 -0.47
N SER A 65 -8.19 18.32 -0.14
CA SER A 65 -9.46 18.52 0.58
C SER A 65 -10.70 18.23 -0.26
N GLU A 66 -10.54 18.20 -1.60
CA GLU A 66 -11.63 17.88 -2.53
C GLU A 66 -11.89 16.37 -2.54
N MET A 67 -12.97 15.97 -1.88
CA MET A 67 -13.30 14.56 -1.66
C MET A 67 -14.29 13.97 -2.67
N THR A 68 -14.67 14.73 -3.69
CA THR A 68 -15.55 14.24 -4.76
C THR A 68 -14.81 14.21 -6.09
N LEU A 69 -15.31 13.46 -7.05
CA LEU A 69 -14.83 13.58 -8.43
C LEU A 69 -15.22 14.90 -9.02
N ARG A 70 -14.44 15.36 -9.97
CA ARG A 70 -14.71 16.55 -10.79
C ARG A 70 -14.87 16.11 -12.25
N PRO A 71 -15.61 16.88 -13.08
CA PRO A 71 -15.71 16.60 -14.51
C PRO A 71 -14.34 16.50 -15.19
N GLU A 72 -13.37 17.32 -14.76
CA GLU A 72 -12.01 17.34 -15.30
C GLU A 72 -11.28 16.02 -15.03
N ASP A 73 -11.50 15.38 -13.87
CA ASP A 73 -10.91 14.07 -13.53
C ASP A 73 -11.38 12.99 -14.52
N LEU A 74 -12.67 13.03 -14.90
CA LEU A 74 -13.23 12.07 -15.87
C LEU A 74 -12.69 12.31 -17.28
N VAL A 75 -12.54 13.56 -17.67
CA VAL A 75 -11.96 13.92 -18.98
C VAL A 75 -10.50 13.49 -19.04
N ALA A 76 -9.71 13.79 -18.02
CA ALA A 76 -8.31 13.40 -17.93
C ALA A 76 -8.14 11.86 -17.95
N ALA A 77 -8.99 11.12 -17.23
CA ALA A 77 -8.96 9.66 -17.25
C ALA A 77 -9.27 9.08 -18.64
N VAL A 78 -10.24 9.66 -19.37
CA VAL A 78 -10.54 9.24 -20.75
C VAL A 78 -9.40 9.61 -21.70
N SER A 79 -8.78 10.80 -21.54
CA SER A 79 -7.60 11.18 -22.32
C SER A 79 -6.46 10.19 -22.13
N TYR A 80 -6.16 9.84 -20.87
CA TYR A 80 -5.14 8.86 -20.54
C TYR A 80 -5.42 7.46 -21.16
N LEU A 81 -6.70 7.03 -21.17
CA LEU A 81 -7.08 5.77 -21.82
C LEU A 81 -6.86 5.81 -23.35
N LEU A 82 -7.13 6.96 -23.98
CA LEU A 82 -6.86 7.15 -25.42
C LEU A 82 -5.36 7.15 -25.71
N GLU A 83 -4.55 7.76 -24.84
CA GLU A 83 -3.10 7.72 -24.92
C GLU A 83 -2.56 6.29 -24.84
N LEU A 84 -3.06 5.48 -23.90
CA LEU A 84 -2.70 4.05 -23.79
C LEU A 84 -3.04 3.24 -25.04
N MET A 85 -4.06 3.64 -25.79
CA MET A 85 -4.46 2.99 -27.04
C MET A 85 -3.63 3.46 -28.24
N THR A 86 -2.87 4.55 -28.10
CA THR A 86 -2.07 5.13 -29.18
C THR A 86 -0.68 4.50 -29.22
N PRO A 87 -0.27 3.83 -30.31
CA PRO A 87 1.06 3.27 -30.43
C PRO A 87 2.14 4.34 -30.30
N GLY A 88 3.18 4.08 -29.49
CA GLY A 88 4.29 5.02 -29.26
C GLY A 88 4.03 6.10 -28.20
N SER A 89 2.87 6.09 -27.53
CA SER A 89 2.61 6.95 -26.39
C SER A 89 3.51 6.61 -25.19
N PRO A 90 3.94 7.60 -24.40
CA PRO A 90 4.66 7.37 -23.15
C PRO A 90 3.79 6.77 -22.05
N ALA A 91 2.47 6.78 -22.21
CA ALA A 91 1.53 6.23 -21.25
C ALA A 91 1.74 4.71 -21.06
N ARG A 92 1.76 4.26 -19.81
CA ARG A 92 1.97 2.85 -19.45
C ARG A 92 0.82 2.32 -18.60
N ILE A 93 0.54 1.04 -18.77
CA ILE A 93 -0.39 0.31 -17.91
C ILE A 93 0.24 0.20 -16.52
N ASP A 94 -0.55 0.47 -15.48
CA ASP A 94 -0.09 0.35 -14.11
C ASP A 94 0.08 -1.11 -13.71
N ASP A 95 1.18 -1.39 -13.04
CA ASP A 95 1.39 -2.64 -12.35
C ASP A 95 0.66 -2.58 -10.98
N ILE A 96 -0.30 -3.49 -10.79
CA ILE A 96 -1.13 -3.54 -9.58
C ILE A 96 -0.37 -4.06 -8.35
N ASP A 97 0.72 -4.82 -8.54
CA ASP A 97 1.53 -5.38 -7.48
C ASP A 97 2.68 -4.45 -7.05
N HIS A 98 2.94 -3.42 -7.82
CA HIS A 98 3.92 -2.39 -7.48
C HIS A 98 3.53 -1.64 -6.20
N LEU A 99 4.45 -1.49 -5.24
CA LEU A 99 4.18 -0.81 -3.95
C LEU A 99 3.90 0.70 -4.07
N GLY A 100 4.11 1.30 -5.22
CA GLY A 100 3.58 2.64 -5.56
C GLY A 100 2.06 2.64 -5.78
N ASN A 101 1.46 1.49 -6.05
CA ASN A 101 0.02 1.29 -6.24
C ASN A 101 -0.65 0.53 -5.09
N ARG A 102 0.12 -0.23 -4.35
CA ARG A 102 -0.32 -1.06 -3.22
C ARG A 102 0.17 -0.43 -1.92
N ARG A 103 -0.77 -0.02 -1.06
CA ARG A 103 -0.47 0.64 0.21
C ARG A 103 -0.88 -0.20 1.41
N LEU A 104 -0.37 0.15 2.57
CA LEU A 104 -0.83 -0.41 3.83
C LEU A 104 -2.09 0.30 4.32
N ARG A 105 -2.96 -0.47 4.96
CA ARG A 105 -4.05 0.04 5.78
C ARG A 105 -3.64 -0.07 7.24
N THR A 106 -3.47 1.06 7.89
CA THR A 106 -3.13 1.13 9.30
C THR A 106 -4.32 0.80 10.20
N ILE A 107 -4.06 0.55 11.48
CA ILE A 107 -5.11 0.26 12.47
C ILE A 107 -6.15 1.38 12.55
N GLU A 108 -5.74 2.64 12.36
CA GLU A 108 -6.63 3.81 12.38
C GLU A 108 -7.69 3.72 11.29
N GLU A 109 -7.29 3.38 10.07
CA GLU A 109 -8.20 3.24 8.94
C GLU A 109 -9.15 2.06 9.14
N LEU A 110 -8.62 0.91 9.58
CA LEU A 110 -9.41 -0.29 9.82
C LEU A 110 -10.42 -0.09 10.96
N ALA A 111 -10.01 0.52 12.07
CA ALA A 111 -10.88 0.83 13.18
C ALA A 111 -11.95 1.85 12.80
N SER A 112 -11.60 2.88 12.02
CA SER A 112 -12.54 3.87 11.49
C SER A 112 -13.61 3.24 10.62
N ASP A 113 -13.25 2.28 9.78
CA ASP A 113 -14.21 1.56 8.93
C ASP A 113 -15.18 0.71 9.76
N GLU A 114 -14.72 0.04 10.81
CA GLU A 114 -15.59 -0.73 11.70
C GLU A 114 -16.51 0.19 12.54
N LEU A 115 -15.98 1.30 13.04
CA LEU A 115 -16.80 2.32 13.70
C LEU A 115 -17.89 2.86 12.76
N ARG A 116 -17.54 3.15 11.52
CA ARG A 116 -18.52 3.60 10.50
C ARG A 116 -19.63 2.60 10.30
N LYS A 117 -19.32 1.29 10.24
CA LYS A 117 -20.34 0.23 10.17
C LYS A 117 -21.24 0.23 11.42
N GLY A 118 -20.64 0.40 12.61
CA GLY A 118 -21.38 0.54 13.87
C GLY A 118 -22.35 1.73 13.85
N PHE A 119 -21.91 2.90 13.40
CA PHE A 119 -22.76 4.09 13.28
C PHE A 119 -23.85 3.95 12.22
N LEU A 120 -23.56 3.32 11.08
CA LEU A 120 -24.57 3.05 10.05
C LEU A 120 -25.67 2.11 10.58
N LYS A 121 -25.28 1.07 11.34
CA LYS A 121 -26.22 0.18 12.02
C LYS A 121 -27.06 0.93 13.04
N LEU A 122 -26.44 1.78 13.86
CA LEU A 122 -27.12 2.62 14.82
C LEU A 122 -28.15 3.53 14.14
N ARG A 123 -27.74 4.27 13.09
CA ARG A 123 -28.62 5.14 12.31
C ARG A 123 -29.84 4.39 11.80
N ARG A 124 -29.63 3.21 11.21
CA ARG A 124 -30.71 2.37 10.70
C ARG A 124 -31.68 1.94 11.81
N THR A 125 -31.16 1.49 12.95
CA THR A 125 -31.96 1.08 14.09
C THR A 125 -32.77 2.26 14.66
N VAL A 126 -32.19 3.45 14.74
CA VAL A 126 -32.90 4.65 15.19
C VAL A 126 -34.03 4.99 14.22
N GLN A 127 -33.79 4.98 12.90
CA GLN A 127 -34.82 5.23 11.90
C GLN A 127 -35.98 4.20 11.97
N GLU A 128 -35.66 2.93 12.12
CA GLU A 128 -36.65 1.86 12.28
C GLU A 128 -37.49 2.07 13.55
N ARG A 129 -36.86 2.42 14.68
CA ARG A 129 -37.58 2.68 15.94
C ARG A 129 -38.43 3.95 15.87
N MET A 130 -37.95 5.00 15.19
CA MET A 130 -38.75 6.22 14.99
C MET A 130 -39.98 5.99 14.12
N SER A 131 -39.95 5.05 13.17
CA SER A 131 -41.12 4.73 12.37
C SER A 131 -42.14 3.82 13.06
N LEU A 132 -41.74 3.14 14.13
CA LEU A 132 -42.60 2.16 14.86
C LEU A 132 -43.15 2.68 16.18
N LYS A 133 -42.56 3.74 16.76
CA LYS A 133 -42.97 4.28 18.07
C LYS A 133 -43.85 5.50 17.94
N ASP A 134 -44.73 5.69 18.90
CA ASP A 134 -45.51 6.90 19.05
C ASP A 134 -44.61 8.06 19.51
N VAL A 135 -44.92 9.28 19.09
CA VAL A 135 -44.11 10.48 19.32
C VAL A 135 -43.89 10.74 20.83
N GLU A 136 -44.90 10.43 21.64
CA GLU A 136 -44.88 10.63 23.10
C GLU A 136 -43.85 9.74 23.81
N ASP A 137 -43.55 8.56 23.25
CA ASP A 137 -42.59 7.60 23.79
C ASP A 137 -41.15 7.75 23.21
N MET A 138 -40.95 8.74 22.33
CA MET A 138 -39.65 8.97 21.71
C MET A 138 -38.73 9.73 22.62
N THR A 139 -37.84 9.02 23.31
CA THR A 139 -36.75 9.59 24.07
C THR A 139 -35.40 9.16 23.45
N PRO A 140 -34.33 9.94 23.57
CA PRO A 140 -33.01 9.52 23.10
C PRO A 140 -32.58 8.16 23.64
N ARG A 141 -32.88 7.87 24.89
CA ARG A 141 -32.59 6.58 25.54
C ARG A 141 -33.35 5.42 24.94
N SER A 142 -34.59 5.65 24.51
CA SER A 142 -35.42 4.58 23.89
C SER A 142 -35.06 4.36 22.41
N LEU A 143 -34.49 5.35 21.72
CA LEU A 143 -34.14 5.31 20.31
C LEU A 143 -32.71 4.79 20.09
N VAL A 144 -31.74 5.29 20.87
CA VAL A 144 -30.32 4.98 20.72
C VAL A 144 -29.96 3.66 21.41
N ASN A 145 -29.33 2.76 20.68
CA ASN A 145 -28.77 1.52 21.23
C ASN A 145 -27.23 1.57 21.20
N PRO A 146 -26.54 1.85 22.30
CA PRO A 146 -25.10 1.97 22.34
C PRO A 146 -24.38 0.66 22.02
N LYS A 147 -25.04 -0.50 22.22
CA LYS A 147 -24.47 -1.82 21.90
C LYS A 147 -24.13 -1.98 20.44
N SER A 148 -24.74 -1.20 19.55
CA SER A 148 -24.39 -1.25 18.10
C SER A 148 -22.97 -0.80 17.83
N ILE A 149 -22.45 0.17 18.59
CA ILE A 149 -21.06 0.66 18.47
C ILE A 149 -20.12 -0.23 19.28
N SER A 150 -20.46 -0.51 20.55
CA SER A 150 -19.60 -1.34 21.41
C SER A 150 -19.33 -2.72 20.79
N ALA A 151 -20.38 -3.36 20.22
CA ALA A 151 -20.23 -4.67 19.59
C ALA A 151 -19.35 -4.61 18.33
N ALA A 152 -19.36 -3.52 17.57
CA ALA A 152 -18.48 -3.37 16.40
C ALA A 152 -17.00 -3.27 16.81
N ILE A 153 -16.72 -2.50 17.86
CA ILE A 153 -15.36 -2.35 18.41
C ILE A 153 -14.89 -3.68 19.04
N GLU A 154 -15.75 -4.30 19.86
CA GLU A 154 -15.43 -5.59 20.48
C GLU A 154 -15.16 -6.68 19.45
N TYR A 155 -15.94 -6.72 18.38
CA TYR A 155 -15.69 -7.65 17.28
C TYR A 155 -14.35 -7.40 16.61
N PHE A 156 -14.02 -6.14 16.31
CA PHE A 156 -12.77 -5.77 15.65
C PHE A 156 -11.53 -6.17 16.45
N PHE A 157 -11.48 -5.80 17.73
CA PHE A 157 -10.33 -6.09 18.60
C PHE A 157 -10.32 -7.50 19.17
N GLY A 158 -11.47 -8.11 19.40
CA GLY A 158 -11.55 -9.42 20.06
C GLY A 158 -11.70 -10.61 19.10
N ARG A 159 -12.24 -10.42 17.90
CA ARG A 159 -12.54 -11.48 16.94
C ARG A 159 -12.12 -11.20 15.51
N GLY A 160 -11.48 -10.06 15.27
CA GLY A 160 -10.98 -9.69 13.95
C GLY A 160 -9.88 -10.63 13.47
N GLU A 161 -9.80 -10.89 12.19
CA GLU A 161 -8.78 -11.76 11.58
C GLU A 161 -7.34 -11.24 11.80
N LEU A 162 -7.18 -9.92 11.88
CA LEU A 162 -5.89 -9.26 12.11
C LEU A 162 -5.58 -9.06 13.60
N SER A 163 -6.56 -9.21 14.48
CA SER A 163 -6.36 -9.18 15.93
C SER A 163 -5.97 -10.58 16.39
N GLN A 164 -4.71 -10.77 16.74
CA GLN A 164 -4.13 -12.07 17.07
C GLN A 164 -3.49 -12.04 18.45
N VAL A 165 -3.41 -13.22 19.10
CA VAL A 165 -2.59 -13.37 20.31
C VAL A 165 -1.12 -13.20 19.89
N VAL A 166 -0.40 -12.34 20.61
CA VAL A 166 1.01 -12.09 20.32
C VAL A 166 1.84 -13.35 20.51
N ASP A 167 2.68 -13.64 19.54
CA ASP A 167 3.67 -14.72 19.66
C ASP A 167 4.78 -14.27 20.61
N GLN A 168 4.88 -14.92 21.74
CA GLN A 168 5.84 -14.61 22.82
C GLN A 168 6.76 -15.78 23.14
N THR A 169 7.05 -16.64 22.18
CA THR A 169 8.00 -17.75 22.34
C THR A 169 9.38 -17.23 22.73
N ASN A 170 9.82 -16.16 22.10
CA ASN A 170 11.03 -15.40 22.42
C ASN A 170 10.86 -13.93 22.03
N PRO A 171 11.75 -13.01 22.43
CA PRO A 171 11.64 -11.59 22.07
C PRO A 171 11.65 -11.33 20.55
N LEU A 172 12.38 -12.14 19.78
CA LEU A 172 12.42 -12.03 18.32
C LEU A 172 11.07 -12.37 17.69
N SER A 173 10.41 -13.43 18.17
CA SER A 173 9.09 -13.83 17.66
C SER A 173 8.04 -12.75 17.91
N GLN A 174 8.08 -12.09 19.06
CA GLN A 174 7.21 -10.96 19.37
C GLN A 174 7.46 -9.79 18.42
N LEU A 175 8.72 -9.35 18.28
CA LEU A 175 9.08 -8.23 17.43
C LEU A 175 8.69 -8.47 15.96
N THR A 176 8.94 -9.65 15.44
CA THR A 176 8.58 -10.01 14.06
C THR A 176 7.07 -10.12 13.86
N HIS A 177 6.33 -10.56 14.88
CA HIS A 177 4.87 -10.58 14.83
C HIS A 177 4.28 -9.17 14.73
N GLU A 178 4.82 -8.22 15.49
CA GLU A 178 4.40 -6.81 15.46
C GLU A 178 4.75 -6.10 14.14
N ARG A 179 5.78 -6.57 13.42
CA ARG A 179 6.23 -6.01 12.13
C ARG A 179 5.69 -6.78 10.91
N ARG A 180 4.67 -7.59 11.09
CA ARG A 180 4.11 -8.45 10.03
C ARG A 180 3.12 -7.68 9.17
N LEU A 181 3.22 -7.88 7.85
CA LEU A 181 2.32 -7.35 6.85
C LEU A 181 1.45 -8.48 6.31
N SER A 182 0.13 -8.33 6.37
CA SER A 182 -0.82 -9.32 5.84
C SER A 182 -1.54 -8.76 4.61
N ALA A 183 -1.58 -9.54 3.54
CA ALA A 183 -2.41 -9.25 2.37
C ALA A 183 -3.87 -9.70 2.57
N LEU A 184 -4.14 -10.43 3.64
CA LEU A 184 -5.45 -10.98 4.02
C LEU A 184 -6.21 -10.01 4.95
N GLY A 185 -7.46 -10.32 5.24
CA GLY A 185 -8.27 -9.57 6.19
C GLY A 185 -9.21 -8.56 5.54
N PRO A 186 -9.79 -7.64 6.32
CA PRO A 186 -10.78 -6.68 5.84
C PRO A 186 -10.25 -5.79 4.72
N GLY A 187 -10.88 -5.85 3.54
CA GLY A 187 -10.43 -5.11 2.35
C GLY A 187 -9.22 -5.70 1.63
N GLY A 188 -8.67 -6.82 2.11
CA GLY A 188 -7.57 -7.55 1.51
C GLY A 188 -8.00 -8.62 0.52
N LEU A 189 -7.05 -9.49 0.19
CA LEU A 189 -7.24 -10.58 -0.77
C LEU A 189 -7.89 -11.80 -0.11
N ASN A 190 -8.59 -12.58 -0.92
CA ASN A 190 -9.04 -13.89 -0.49
C ASN A 190 -7.95 -14.93 -0.81
N ARG A 191 -7.52 -15.72 0.19
CA ARG A 191 -6.49 -16.75 0.06
C ARG A 191 -6.71 -17.71 -1.11
N LYS A 192 -7.96 -18.11 -1.37
CA LYS A 192 -8.32 -19.03 -2.45
C LYS A 192 -8.23 -18.41 -3.84
N ARG A 193 -8.27 -17.07 -3.93
CA ARG A 193 -8.25 -16.31 -5.20
C ARG A 193 -6.90 -15.64 -5.47
N ALA A 194 -5.98 -15.70 -4.51
CA ALA A 194 -4.64 -15.13 -4.67
C ALA A 194 -3.81 -16.02 -5.60
N GLY A 195 -3.52 -15.52 -6.80
CA GLY A 195 -2.65 -16.16 -7.79
C GLY A 195 -1.17 -16.15 -7.37
N PHE A 196 -0.31 -16.63 -8.26
CA PHE A 196 1.15 -16.63 -8.03
C PHE A 196 1.72 -15.21 -8.07
N GLU A 197 1.26 -14.36 -8.97
CA GLU A 197 1.74 -12.99 -9.15
C GLU A 197 1.74 -12.16 -7.86
N VAL A 198 0.68 -12.29 -7.06
CA VAL A 198 0.55 -11.58 -5.77
C VAL A 198 1.47 -12.14 -4.68
N ARG A 199 1.94 -13.38 -4.85
CA ARG A 199 2.79 -14.10 -3.89
C ARG A 199 4.27 -13.97 -4.19
N ASP A 200 4.62 -13.56 -5.40
CA ASP A 200 5.98 -13.39 -5.86
C ASP A 200 6.66 -12.17 -5.22
N VAL A 201 7.97 -12.19 -5.21
CA VAL A 201 8.78 -11.04 -4.82
C VAL A 201 8.82 -10.05 -5.97
N HIS A 202 8.35 -8.83 -5.71
CA HIS A 202 8.36 -7.76 -6.70
C HIS A 202 9.56 -6.84 -6.47
N ILE A 203 10.09 -6.22 -7.52
CA ILE A 203 11.26 -5.33 -7.42
C ILE A 203 11.01 -4.15 -6.46
N SER A 204 9.77 -3.63 -6.40
CA SER A 204 9.39 -2.55 -5.49
C SER A 204 9.45 -2.94 -4.01
N HIS A 205 9.63 -4.23 -3.69
CA HIS A 205 9.81 -4.72 -2.32
C HIS A 205 11.17 -4.34 -1.74
N TYR A 206 12.15 -3.97 -2.58
CA TYR A 206 13.49 -3.62 -2.14
C TYR A 206 13.46 -2.55 -1.04
N GLY A 207 14.13 -2.83 0.08
CA GLY A 207 14.18 -1.95 1.23
C GLY A 207 12.85 -1.74 1.99
N ARG A 208 11.74 -2.36 1.56
CA ARG A 208 10.40 -2.21 2.16
C ARG A 208 9.86 -3.50 2.75
N ILE A 209 9.92 -4.57 1.99
CA ILE A 209 9.43 -5.88 2.39
C ILE A 209 10.58 -6.88 2.28
N CYS A 210 10.80 -7.68 3.31
CA CYS A 210 11.80 -8.73 3.29
C CYS A 210 11.46 -9.77 2.21
N PRO A 211 12.38 -10.07 1.27
CA PRO A 211 12.12 -11.04 0.22
C PRO A 211 12.16 -12.51 0.70
N ILE A 212 12.71 -12.75 1.90
CA ILE A 212 12.97 -14.08 2.44
C ILE A 212 11.92 -14.47 3.49
N GLU A 213 11.53 -13.55 4.36
CA GLU A 213 10.64 -13.82 5.51
C GLU A 213 9.18 -13.96 5.08
N THR A 214 8.71 -15.18 4.93
CA THR A 214 7.30 -15.51 4.68
C THR A 214 6.98 -16.87 5.33
N PRO A 215 5.72 -17.13 5.74
CA PRO A 215 5.33 -18.45 6.19
C PRO A 215 5.44 -19.50 5.08
N GLU A 216 5.75 -20.72 5.45
CA GLU A 216 5.67 -21.88 4.56
C GLU A 216 4.23 -22.41 4.49
N GLY A 217 3.79 -22.85 3.33
CA GLY A 217 2.46 -23.42 3.13
C GLY A 217 1.46 -22.51 2.42
N THR A 218 0.19 -22.57 2.81
CA THR A 218 -0.92 -21.90 2.10
C THR A 218 -0.85 -20.38 2.09
N ASN A 219 -0.16 -19.77 3.05
CA ASN A 219 -0.03 -18.33 3.20
C ASN A 219 1.28 -17.76 2.64
N ILE A 220 2.05 -18.56 1.91
CA ILE A 220 3.30 -18.11 1.32
C ILE A 220 3.09 -16.88 0.45
N GLY A 221 3.93 -15.86 0.60
CA GLY A 221 3.84 -14.60 -0.13
C GLY A 221 2.67 -13.68 0.25
N LEU A 222 1.69 -14.15 1.02
CA LEU A 222 0.55 -13.34 1.47
C LEU A 222 0.76 -12.71 2.84
N ILE A 223 1.70 -13.26 3.60
CA ILE A 223 2.13 -12.71 4.88
C ILE A 223 3.63 -12.45 4.75
N SER A 224 4.03 -11.21 4.94
CA SER A 224 5.40 -10.74 4.77
C SER A 224 5.87 -10.01 6.02
N SER A 225 7.15 -9.73 6.11
CA SER A 225 7.75 -8.93 7.19
C SER A 225 8.27 -7.61 6.64
N LEU A 226 8.09 -6.55 7.40
CA LEU A 226 8.63 -5.24 7.09
C LEU A 226 10.17 -5.28 7.15
N ALA A 227 10.84 -4.69 6.15
CA ALA A 227 12.29 -4.55 6.17
C ALA A 227 12.76 -3.68 7.35
N ILE A 228 14.02 -3.83 7.76
CA ILE A 228 14.57 -3.22 8.99
C ILE A 228 14.39 -1.72 9.00
N TYR A 229 14.74 -1.05 7.90
CA TYR A 229 14.71 0.41 7.78
C TYR A 229 13.43 0.98 7.16
N ALA A 230 12.48 0.13 6.77
CA ALA A 230 11.26 0.59 6.12
C ALA A 230 10.36 1.37 7.06
N GLY A 231 9.73 2.41 6.53
CA GLY A 231 8.72 3.23 7.18
C GLY A 231 7.40 3.25 6.40
N VAL A 232 6.44 4.00 6.92
CA VAL A 232 5.14 4.22 6.27
C VAL A 232 4.90 5.71 6.18
N ASP A 233 4.49 6.21 5.02
CA ASP A 233 4.15 7.62 4.83
C ASP A 233 2.72 7.94 5.30
N ASP A 234 2.35 9.23 5.28
CA ASP A 234 1.02 9.73 5.69
C ASP A 234 -0.14 9.19 4.83
N TYR A 235 0.16 8.60 3.67
CA TYR A 235 -0.83 8.00 2.78
C TYR A 235 -0.92 6.48 2.91
N GLY A 236 -0.04 5.87 3.71
CA GLY A 236 0.04 4.43 3.90
C GLY A 236 0.98 3.71 2.93
N PHE A 237 1.75 4.41 2.11
CA PHE A 237 2.76 3.77 1.25
C PHE A 237 4.03 3.45 2.02
N LEU A 238 4.64 2.33 1.68
CA LEU A 238 5.92 1.94 2.22
C LEU A 238 7.03 2.81 1.64
N VAL A 239 7.86 3.35 2.53
CA VAL A 239 9.02 4.17 2.19
C VAL A 239 10.28 3.56 2.76
N THR A 240 11.41 3.82 2.10
CA THR A 240 12.73 3.39 2.57
C THR A 240 13.71 4.55 2.50
N PRO A 241 14.70 4.63 3.41
CA PRO A 241 15.64 5.72 3.45
C PRO A 241 16.77 5.52 2.44
N TYR A 242 17.20 6.62 1.84
CA TYR A 242 18.37 6.70 0.95
C TYR A 242 19.21 7.92 1.31
N MET A 243 20.51 7.84 1.10
CA MET A 243 21.39 8.99 1.13
C MET A 243 21.28 9.77 -0.18
N GLU A 244 21.13 11.08 -0.08
CA GLU A 244 21.09 11.94 -1.27
C GLU A 244 22.48 12.08 -1.89
N VAL A 245 22.57 11.98 -3.21
CA VAL A 245 23.82 12.17 -3.97
C VAL A 245 23.66 13.36 -4.90
N LYS A 246 24.58 14.33 -4.82
CA LYS A 246 24.62 15.48 -5.72
C LYS A 246 25.95 15.56 -6.44
N LYS A 247 25.93 15.46 -7.77
CA LYS A 247 27.14 15.52 -8.63
C LYS A 247 28.21 14.51 -8.21
N GLY A 248 27.79 13.28 -7.89
CA GLY A 248 28.67 12.21 -7.44
C GLY A 248 29.16 12.33 -6.00
N LYS A 249 28.72 13.32 -5.23
CA LYS A 249 29.03 13.45 -3.81
C LYS A 249 27.85 12.99 -2.96
N VAL A 250 28.09 12.04 -2.08
CA VAL A 250 27.13 11.55 -1.08
C VAL A 250 26.98 12.60 0.03
N LEU A 251 25.75 12.96 0.35
CA LEU A 251 25.41 13.85 1.43
C LEU A 251 24.98 13.05 2.67
N GLU A 252 25.06 13.66 3.83
CA GLU A 252 24.56 13.06 5.08
C GLU A 252 23.03 13.13 5.21
N ASP A 253 22.37 13.82 4.28
CA ASP A 253 20.94 13.99 4.26
C ASP A 253 20.23 12.69 3.84
N ILE A 254 19.31 12.23 4.67
CA ILE A 254 18.50 11.03 4.42
C ILE A 254 17.16 11.45 3.83
N VAL A 255 16.85 10.88 2.66
CA VAL A 255 15.58 11.10 1.96
C VAL A 255 14.77 9.80 1.98
N TRP A 256 13.48 9.90 2.34
CA TRP A 256 12.57 8.78 2.33
C TRP A 256 11.83 8.72 1.00
N LEU A 257 12.04 7.64 0.25
CA LEU A 257 11.43 7.48 -1.08
C LEU A 257 10.37 6.39 -1.08
N ARG A 258 9.27 6.67 -1.75
CA ARG A 258 8.29 5.67 -2.15
C ARG A 258 8.81 4.85 -3.34
N ALA A 259 8.23 3.67 -3.57
CA ALA A 259 8.66 2.78 -4.64
C ALA A 259 8.54 3.38 -6.04
N ASP A 260 7.55 4.23 -6.27
CA ASP A 260 7.33 4.90 -7.55
C ASP A 260 8.32 6.06 -7.80
N GLU A 261 8.80 6.71 -6.75
CA GLU A 261 9.86 7.74 -6.83
C GLU A 261 11.22 7.10 -7.07
N GLU A 262 11.49 5.97 -6.43
CA GLU A 262 12.71 5.20 -6.58
C GLU A 262 12.87 4.65 -8.01
N THR A 263 11.79 4.18 -8.63
CA THR A 263 11.83 3.54 -9.95
C THR A 263 12.43 4.44 -11.03
N GLU A 264 12.25 5.74 -10.95
CA GLU A 264 12.78 6.70 -11.93
C GLU A 264 14.19 7.20 -11.58
N ALA A 265 14.74 6.85 -10.41
CA ALA A 265 16.02 7.32 -9.93
C ALA A 265 17.15 6.30 -10.18
N PHE A 266 18.37 6.81 -10.31
CA PHE A 266 19.60 6.00 -10.28
C PHE A 266 20.08 5.87 -8.83
N VAL A 267 20.08 4.66 -8.32
CA VAL A 267 20.43 4.34 -6.93
C VAL A 267 21.70 3.48 -6.90
N ALA A 268 22.75 3.98 -6.25
CA ALA A 268 23.98 3.24 -6.03
C ALA A 268 23.86 2.29 -4.82
N PRO A 269 24.46 1.09 -4.87
CA PRO A 269 24.57 0.21 -3.71
C PRO A 269 25.38 0.84 -2.56
N ALA A 270 25.09 0.42 -1.33
CA ALA A 270 25.78 0.92 -0.14
C ALA A 270 27.29 0.61 -0.07
N ASP A 271 27.74 -0.42 -0.80
CA ASP A 271 29.14 -0.85 -0.88
C ASP A 271 29.94 -0.11 -1.97
N THR A 272 29.33 0.86 -2.66
CA THR A 272 30.01 1.67 -3.67
C THR A 272 31.15 2.47 -3.02
N PRO A 273 32.39 2.36 -3.55
CA PRO A 273 33.54 3.04 -2.97
C PRO A 273 33.36 4.56 -2.97
N THR A 274 33.65 5.18 -1.85
CA THR A 274 33.65 6.65 -1.69
C THR A 274 34.99 7.10 -1.08
N ASP A 275 35.47 8.28 -1.48
CA ASP A 275 36.64 8.89 -0.88
C ASP A 275 36.31 9.49 0.52
N GLU A 276 37.35 9.97 1.22
CA GLU A 276 37.20 10.61 2.55
C GLU A 276 36.30 11.87 2.53
N LYS A 277 36.03 12.42 1.35
CA LYS A 277 35.21 13.61 1.15
C LYS A 277 33.76 13.24 0.76
N GLY A 278 33.44 11.94 0.69
CA GLY A 278 32.14 11.42 0.27
C GLY A 278 31.92 11.45 -1.25
N GLN A 279 32.99 11.61 -2.06
CA GLN A 279 32.89 11.53 -3.52
C GLN A 279 32.88 10.07 -3.96
N ILE A 280 31.94 9.68 -4.79
CA ILE A 280 31.85 8.33 -5.33
C ILE A 280 33.02 8.10 -6.29
N GLU A 281 33.78 7.03 -6.05
CA GLU A 281 34.87 6.62 -6.91
C GLU A 281 34.38 5.67 -8.00
N GLY A 282 34.51 6.09 -9.25
CA GLY A 282 34.22 5.21 -10.39
C GLY A 282 35.24 4.08 -10.50
N SER A 283 34.80 2.87 -10.80
CA SER A 283 35.65 1.70 -10.95
C SER A 283 36.54 1.83 -12.17
N LYS A 284 37.87 1.67 -12.00
CA LYS A 284 38.84 1.64 -13.11
C LYS A 284 38.56 0.51 -14.09
N LEU A 285 37.97 -0.61 -13.63
CA LEU A 285 37.60 -1.75 -14.46
C LEU A 285 36.35 -1.45 -15.32
N MET A 286 35.55 -0.45 -14.95
CA MET A 286 34.31 -0.05 -15.62
C MET A 286 34.43 1.31 -16.30
N ALA A 287 35.62 1.68 -16.70
CA ALA A 287 35.95 2.98 -17.37
C ALA A 287 35.49 4.21 -16.56
N GLY A 288 35.56 4.15 -15.24
CA GLY A 288 35.11 5.24 -14.36
C GLY A 288 33.62 5.23 -14.00
N ASN A 289 32.85 4.29 -14.51
CA ASN A 289 31.44 4.12 -14.18
C ASN A 289 31.25 3.28 -12.93
N ILE A 290 30.04 3.32 -12.38
CA ILE A 290 29.57 2.45 -11.29
C ILE A 290 28.32 1.68 -11.73
N ILE A 291 28.02 0.60 -11.01
CA ILE A 291 26.76 -0.10 -11.18
C ILE A 291 25.70 0.63 -10.34
N ALA A 292 24.61 1.04 -10.97
CA ALA A 292 23.47 1.63 -10.27
C ALA A 292 22.17 0.88 -10.64
N ARG A 293 21.26 0.83 -9.71
CA ARG A 293 19.91 0.27 -9.91
C ARG A 293 19.03 1.34 -10.55
N HIS A 294 18.35 0.98 -11.66
CA HIS A 294 17.40 1.83 -12.34
C HIS A 294 16.32 0.97 -13.00
N LYS A 295 15.03 1.29 -12.80
CA LYS A 295 13.89 0.60 -13.43
C LYS A 295 13.95 -0.94 -13.36
N ALA A 296 14.35 -1.47 -12.21
CA ALA A 296 14.48 -2.90 -11.95
C ALA A 296 15.71 -3.60 -12.57
N ASP A 297 16.58 -2.88 -13.27
CA ASP A 297 17.82 -3.37 -13.85
C ASP A 297 19.05 -2.70 -13.22
N PHE A 298 20.21 -3.30 -13.45
CA PHE A 298 21.50 -2.74 -13.09
C PHE A 298 22.17 -2.17 -14.33
N GLU A 299 22.44 -0.87 -14.29
CA GLU A 299 23.04 -0.14 -15.39
C GLU A 299 24.41 0.43 -14.98
N LEU A 300 25.31 0.52 -15.96
CA LEU A 300 26.60 1.20 -15.79
C LEU A 300 26.38 2.71 -16.00
N VAL A 301 26.57 3.47 -14.94
CA VAL A 301 26.26 4.90 -14.90
C VAL A 301 27.46 5.70 -14.43
N ASP A 302 27.66 6.90 -14.99
CA ASP A 302 28.61 7.85 -14.49
C ASP A 302 28.24 8.30 -13.06
N PRO A 303 29.18 8.35 -12.11
CA PRO A 303 28.91 8.79 -10.74
C PRO A 303 28.15 10.12 -10.61
N SER A 304 28.34 11.02 -11.58
CA SER A 304 27.63 12.32 -11.58
C SER A 304 26.13 12.23 -11.81
N ASN A 305 25.65 11.14 -12.41
CA ASN A 305 24.23 10.92 -12.71
C ASN A 305 23.48 10.17 -11.60
N VAL A 306 24.19 9.67 -10.61
CA VAL A 306 23.59 9.01 -9.45
C VAL A 306 22.89 10.03 -8.57
N GLN A 307 21.65 9.70 -8.17
CA GLN A 307 20.81 10.59 -7.39
C GLN A 307 20.73 10.17 -5.92
N TYR A 308 20.78 8.87 -5.67
CA TYR A 308 20.66 8.30 -4.33
C TYR A 308 21.63 7.13 -4.14
N MET A 309 21.91 6.83 -2.87
CA MET A 309 22.71 5.69 -2.47
C MET A 309 22.02 4.95 -1.33
N ASP A 310 22.08 3.62 -1.31
CA ASP A 310 21.57 2.80 -0.24
C ASP A 310 22.26 3.15 1.10
N VAL A 311 21.50 3.16 2.20
CA VAL A 311 22.04 3.50 3.53
C VAL A 311 22.89 2.35 4.08
N ALA A 312 22.43 1.11 3.88
CA ALA A 312 23.10 -0.08 4.39
C ALA A 312 22.79 -1.31 3.52
N PRO A 313 23.71 -2.29 3.43
CA PRO A 313 23.48 -3.50 2.64
C PRO A 313 22.30 -4.34 3.15
N ASN A 314 22.05 -4.33 4.47
CA ASN A 314 20.99 -5.09 5.12
C ASN A 314 19.63 -4.40 5.11
N GLN A 315 19.47 -3.26 4.41
CA GLN A 315 18.17 -2.58 4.40
C GLN A 315 17.08 -3.35 3.67
N MET A 316 17.41 -4.30 2.81
CA MET A 316 16.45 -5.10 2.06
C MET A 316 15.83 -6.25 2.86
N VAL A 317 16.37 -6.62 4.01
CA VAL A 317 15.95 -7.79 4.78
C VAL A 317 15.16 -7.42 6.03
N GLY A 318 14.36 -8.36 6.52
CA GLY A 318 13.63 -8.25 7.78
C GLY A 318 14.52 -8.55 8.99
N VAL A 319 13.96 -8.38 10.19
CA VAL A 319 14.73 -8.54 11.44
C VAL A 319 15.27 -9.95 11.61
N SER A 320 14.43 -10.98 11.41
CA SER A 320 14.89 -12.38 11.59
C SER A 320 15.93 -12.76 10.55
N ALA A 321 15.72 -12.39 9.29
CA ALA A 321 16.69 -12.68 8.22
C ALA A 321 18.00 -11.94 8.44
N GLY A 322 17.97 -10.72 8.94
CA GLY A 322 19.16 -9.92 9.22
C GLY A 322 20.04 -10.44 10.36
N LEU A 323 19.52 -11.38 11.17
CA LEU A 323 20.27 -12.04 12.24
C LEU A 323 21.03 -13.30 11.78
N ILE A 324 20.79 -13.77 10.56
CA ILE A 324 21.49 -14.93 10.00
C ILE A 324 22.92 -14.53 9.63
N PRO A 325 23.95 -15.14 10.24
CA PRO A 325 25.34 -14.84 9.85
C PRO A 325 25.61 -15.36 8.45
N PHE A 326 26.39 -14.59 7.68
CA PHE A 326 26.77 -14.92 6.29
C PHE A 326 25.56 -15.19 5.36
N LEU A 327 24.47 -14.46 5.57
CA LEU A 327 23.23 -14.60 4.80
C LEU A 327 23.45 -14.49 3.28
N GLU A 328 24.40 -13.66 2.85
CA GLU A 328 24.77 -13.46 1.46
C GLU A 328 25.33 -14.71 0.76
N HIS A 329 25.78 -15.69 1.51
CA HIS A 329 26.30 -16.96 1.01
C HIS A 329 25.26 -18.09 1.04
N ASP A 330 24.08 -17.85 1.65
CA ASP A 330 23.05 -18.86 1.79
C ASP A 330 22.06 -18.86 0.64
N ASP A 331 21.55 -20.04 0.29
CA ASP A 331 20.41 -20.17 -0.61
C ASP A 331 19.14 -19.57 0.01
N ALA A 332 18.35 -18.85 -0.77
CA ALA A 332 17.15 -18.17 -0.30
C ALA A 332 16.14 -19.11 0.36
N ASN A 333 16.00 -20.35 -0.14
CA ASN A 333 15.09 -21.33 0.44
C ASN A 333 15.53 -21.75 1.85
N ARG A 334 16.83 -21.92 2.06
CA ARG A 334 17.38 -22.29 3.38
C ARG A 334 17.36 -21.11 4.35
N ALA A 335 17.61 -19.89 3.85
CA ALA A 335 17.48 -18.67 4.63
C ALA A 335 16.03 -18.45 5.11
N LEU A 336 15.03 -18.72 4.27
CA LEU A 336 13.61 -18.69 4.64
C LEU A 336 13.33 -19.66 5.81
N MET A 337 13.77 -20.90 5.68
CA MET A 337 13.60 -21.91 6.74
C MET A 337 14.31 -21.48 8.03
N GLY A 338 15.57 -21.02 7.94
CA GLY A 338 16.36 -20.56 9.07
C GLY A 338 15.73 -19.37 9.79
N SER A 339 15.24 -18.36 9.07
CA SER A 339 14.56 -17.20 9.65
C SER A 339 13.28 -17.60 10.39
N ASN A 340 12.51 -18.56 9.83
CA ASN A 340 11.33 -19.11 10.49
C ASN A 340 11.68 -19.89 11.76
N MET A 341 12.76 -20.69 11.73
CA MET A 341 13.22 -21.48 12.89
C MET A 341 13.73 -20.61 14.04
N GLN A 342 14.42 -19.51 13.77
CA GLN A 342 14.86 -18.56 14.82
C GLN A 342 13.70 -18.07 15.69
N ARG A 343 12.51 -17.85 15.12
CA ARG A 343 11.31 -17.43 15.84
C ARG A 343 10.71 -18.53 16.72
N GLN A 344 11.04 -19.78 16.48
CA GLN A 344 10.56 -20.94 17.25
C GLN A 344 11.52 -21.34 18.37
N ALA A 345 12.68 -20.70 18.47
CA ALA A 345 13.65 -21.00 19.51
C ALA A 345 13.13 -20.67 20.90
N VAL A 346 13.20 -21.64 21.83
CA VAL A 346 12.79 -21.46 23.22
C VAL A 346 13.99 -20.98 24.04
N PRO A 347 13.85 -19.89 24.83
CA PRO A 347 14.90 -19.40 25.70
C PRO A 347 15.33 -20.49 26.73
N LEU A 348 16.63 -20.69 26.88
CA LEU A 348 17.19 -21.62 27.88
C LEU A 348 17.19 -20.95 29.27
N LEU A 349 17.08 -21.76 30.34
CA LEU A 349 17.24 -21.30 31.73
C LEU A 349 18.62 -20.69 31.95
N VAL A 350 19.65 -21.33 31.39
CA VAL A 350 21.01 -20.80 31.32
C VAL A 350 21.30 -20.56 29.84
N THR A 351 21.43 -19.27 29.46
CA THR A 351 21.68 -18.91 28.09
C THR A 351 23.11 -19.21 27.67
N GLU A 352 23.27 -19.87 26.54
CA GLU A 352 24.57 -20.12 25.91
C GLU A 352 24.63 -19.47 24.55
N PRO A 353 25.70 -18.73 24.20
CA PRO A 353 25.85 -18.21 22.87
C PRO A 353 26.09 -19.35 21.87
N PRO A 354 25.52 -19.28 20.64
CA PRO A 354 25.84 -20.27 19.63
C PRO A 354 27.32 -20.15 19.24
N ILE A 355 27.96 -21.31 19.05
CA ILE A 355 29.29 -21.35 18.46
C ILE A 355 29.11 -21.27 16.95
N VAL A 356 29.51 -20.15 16.38
CA VAL A 356 29.49 -19.92 14.94
C VAL A 356 30.91 -20.04 14.43
N GLY A 357 31.12 -20.93 13.49
CA GLY A 357 32.42 -21.17 12.86
C GLY A 357 32.83 -20.11 11.88
#